data_01066380cfd9a1e0401ac2bc4de4e20f
#
_entry.id   01066380cfd9a1e0401ac2bc4de4e20f
#
_cell.length_a   1.000
_cell.length_b   1.000
_cell.length_c   1.000
_cell.angle_alpha   90.00
_cell.angle_beta   90.00
_cell.angle_gamma   90.00
#
_symmetry.space_group_name_H-M   'P 1'
#
loop_
_entity.id
_entity.type
_entity.pdbx_description
1 polymer ?
#
loop_
_entity_poly.entity_id
_entity_poly.type
_entity_poly.pdbx_seq_one_letter_code
_entity_poly.pdbx_strand_id
1 'polypeptide(L)'
;IVIALFLWNGLSPNSYFNRPSGPRVIDSFKYVPSSVDWSQATVYHPLESIQSPPSGSPKQFPTVQARPSSSEEEKDSITEARKQAIKAKFVKSWEAYKKNAWTKDELMPMSGKGKQTLSGWGAQVVDALDTLWIMGLKDEFRLAVKEVAVIDWSKTTDNSINLFEVTIRYLGGLLAAYDLSGEDALLVKATELADMLYVTFDTPNHMPSHWFNYEKAQKGEQEADIRMSGAAGGSLCLEMTRLSQLTGNPKYYDATERIKQFFYKIQNDTAVPGLWPNEMNYRDLTLIDSVYTLGAGSDSQYEYLPKMHAILGGLDPQYEEMTAVALDTARDNLLFRPMTPDDANILMAGNGDIKQGRVELSPHMEHLSCFIGGTYGLAGRLLDRDDYVDLAARLTNGCVWAYDSFATNIMPEA
;
A
#
# COMPACT_ATOMS: atom_id res chain seq x y z
N ILE A 1 3.31 -2.14 -5.39
CA ILE A 1 4.07 -1.78 -6.62
C ILE A 1 5.55 -1.62 -6.30
N VAL A 2 5.94 -0.83 -5.27
CA VAL A 2 7.36 -0.63 -4.87
C VAL A 2 8.15 -1.94 -4.73
N ILE A 3 7.57 -2.98 -4.11
CA ILE A 3 8.25 -4.27 -3.93
C ILE A 3 8.33 -5.09 -5.22
N ALA A 4 7.31 -5.02 -6.08
CA ALA A 4 7.37 -5.69 -7.37
C ALA A 4 8.58 -5.21 -8.20
N LEU A 5 8.98 -3.96 -8.04
CA LEU A 5 10.12 -3.36 -8.72
C LEU A 5 11.47 -3.83 -8.17
N PHE A 6 11.60 -4.03 -6.85
CA PHE A 6 12.78 -4.64 -6.25
C PHE A 6 13.02 -6.05 -6.77
N LEU A 7 11.94 -6.82 -6.87
CA LEU A 7 11.98 -8.21 -7.32
C LEU A 7 12.16 -8.32 -8.85
N TRP A 8 11.70 -7.31 -9.61
CA TRP A 8 11.78 -7.24 -11.07
C TRP A 8 13.22 -7.04 -11.58
N ASN A 9 13.95 -6.13 -10.97
CA ASN A 9 15.25 -5.71 -11.51
C ASN A 9 16.41 -6.64 -11.13
N GLY A 10 16.20 -7.68 -10.33
CA GLY A 10 17.28 -8.56 -9.85
C GLY A 10 18.39 -7.80 -9.11
N LEU A 11 18.08 -6.56 -8.68
CA LEU A 11 19.02 -5.71 -7.96
C LEU A 11 19.07 -6.18 -6.52
N SER A 12 20.27 -6.46 -6.02
CA SER A 12 20.43 -6.74 -4.61
C SER A 12 19.99 -5.50 -3.81
N PRO A 13 19.37 -5.65 -2.64
CA PRO A 13 19.03 -4.52 -1.76
C PRO A 13 20.21 -3.57 -1.56
N ASN A 14 21.45 -4.08 -1.52
CA ASN A 14 22.68 -3.31 -1.36
C ASN A 14 22.96 -2.30 -2.50
N SER A 15 22.44 -2.49 -3.71
CA SER A 15 22.70 -1.54 -4.81
C SER A 15 21.90 -0.23 -4.66
N TYR A 16 20.83 -0.25 -3.88
CA TYR A 16 20.04 0.95 -3.56
C TYR A 16 20.55 1.70 -2.32
N PHE A 17 21.19 1.01 -1.38
CA PHE A 17 21.77 1.62 -0.17
C PHE A 17 22.99 2.51 -0.44
N ASN A 18 23.62 2.41 -1.62
CA ASN A 18 24.84 3.13 -1.99
C ASN A 18 24.62 4.36 -2.88
N ARG A 19 23.39 4.83 -3.06
CA ARG A 19 23.18 6.12 -3.74
C ARG A 19 23.57 7.26 -2.78
N PRO A 20 24.35 8.27 -3.24
CA PRO A 20 24.78 9.37 -2.38
C PRO A 20 23.55 10.08 -1.79
N SER A 21 23.48 10.16 -0.48
CA SER A 21 22.51 10.98 0.25
C SER A 21 22.88 12.46 0.07
N GLY A 22 22.04 13.22 -0.60
CA GLY A 22 22.17 14.67 -0.70
C GLY A 22 21.24 15.22 -1.77
N PRO A 23 20.68 16.42 -1.60
CA PRO A 23 19.85 17.05 -2.60
C PRO A 23 20.66 17.28 -3.87
N ARG A 24 20.27 16.62 -4.96
CA ARG A 24 20.77 16.95 -6.30
C ARG A 24 19.99 18.14 -6.81
N VAL A 25 20.68 19.03 -7.52
CA VAL A 25 20.08 20.21 -8.15
C VAL A 25 19.03 19.74 -9.16
N ILE A 26 17.79 20.17 -8.95
CA ILE A 26 16.65 19.87 -9.84
C ILE A 26 16.72 20.84 -11.01
N ASP A 27 17.52 20.51 -12.03
CA ASP A 27 17.74 21.42 -13.17
C ASP A 27 16.65 21.38 -14.23
N SER A 28 15.70 20.43 -14.18
CA SER A 28 14.75 20.20 -15.26
C SER A 28 13.33 20.71 -15.03
N PHE A 29 12.92 20.96 -13.76
CA PHE A 29 11.56 21.36 -13.41
C PHE A 29 11.54 22.59 -12.50
N LYS A 30 10.49 23.43 -12.65
CA LYS A 30 10.19 24.47 -11.66
C LYS A 30 9.66 23.80 -10.41
N TYR A 31 10.50 23.67 -9.41
CA TYR A 31 10.09 23.19 -8.09
C TYR A 31 9.55 24.35 -7.25
N VAL A 32 8.44 24.11 -6.55
CA VAL A 32 7.86 25.04 -5.59
C VAL A 32 7.73 24.30 -4.25
N PRO A 33 8.43 24.73 -3.19
CA PRO A 33 8.27 24.14 -1.87
C PRO A 33 6.86 24.40 -1.32
N SER A 34 6.40 23.53 -0.44
CA SER A 34 5.17 23.76 0.32
C SER A 34 5.31 25.03 1.17
N SER A 35 4.20 25.76 1.35
CA SER A 35 4.18 27.03 2.09
C SER A 35 4.44 26.88 3.59
N VAL A 36 4.27 25.67 4.13
CA VAL A 36 4.65 25.30 5.52
C VAL A 36 5.75 24.25 5.46
N ASP A 37 6.85 24.49 6.16
CA ASP A 37 7.92 23.52 6.39
C ASP A 37 7.59 22.66 7.62
N TRP A 38 6.94 21.53 7.41
CA TRP A 38 6.53 20.62 8.46
C TRP A 38 7.71 19.93 9.16
N SER A 39 8.89 19.92 8.58
CA SER A 39 10.10 19.43 9.26
C SER A 39 10.49 20.25 10.48
N GLN A 40 9.99 21.49 10.56
CA GLN A 40 10.19 22.42 11.65
C GLN A 40 8.97 22.54 12.58
N ALA A 41 7.99 21.64 12.44
CA ALA A 41 6.82 21.63 13.30
C ALA A 41 7.22 21.48 14.79
N THR A 42 6.51 22.15 15.68
CA THR A 42 6.70 21.98 17.13
C THR A 42 6.34 20.54 17.52
N VAL A 43 7.23 19.89 18.24
CA VAL A 43 6.99 18.56 18.81
C VAL A 43 6.47 18.73 20.23
N TYR A 44 5.25 18.29 20.48
CA TYR A 44 4.59 18.40 21.80
C TYR A 44 4.83 17.16 22.67
N HIS A 45 4.99 16.01 22.02
CA HIS A 45 5.25 14.73 22.67
C HIS A 45 6.60 14.19 22.17
N PRO A 46 7.74 14.64 22.74
CA PRO A 46 9.05 14.22 22.29
C PRO A 46 9.32 12.73 22.60
N LEU A 47 9.93 12.04 21.66
CA LEU A 47 10.38 10.66 21.83
C LEU A 47 11.66 10.58 22.65
N GLU A 48 11.77 9.61 23.53
CA GLU A 48 13.01 9.32 24.25
C GLU A 48 14.10 8.75 23.34
N SER A 49 13.71 7.97 22.36
CA SER A 49 14.60 7.37 21.36
C SER A 49 13.88 7.12 20.04
N ILE A 50 14.62 7.08 18.94
CA ILE A 50 14.15 6.76 17.60
C ILE A 50 14.77 5.45 17.15
N GLN A 51 13.95 4.49 16.76
CA GLN A 51 14.39 3.20 16.29
C GLN A 51 14.78 3.27 14.80
N SER A 52 15.96 2.74 14.47
CA SER A 52 16.40 2.65 13.08
C SER A 52 15.93 1.37 12.41
N PRO A 53 15.77 1.36 11.08
CA PRO A 53 15.56 0.12 10.34
C PRO A 53 16.61 -0.93 10.70
N PRO A 54 16.27 -2.22 10.70
CA PRO A 54 17.23 -3.28 11.01
C PRO A 54 18.39 -3.24 10.02
N SER A 55 19.60 -3.50 10.51
CA SER A 55 20.85 -3.49 9.74
C SER A 55 21.49 -4.88 9.76
N GLY A 56 22.18 -5.23 8.68
CA GLY A 56 22.84 -6.51 8.54
C GLY A 56 22.93 -6.98 7.10
N SER A 57 23.27 -8.26 6.91
CA SER A 57 23.27 -8.87 5.59
C SER A 57 21.87 -9.40 5.27
N PRO A 58 21.20 -8.91 4.22
CA PRO A 58 19.87 -9.39 3.84
C PRO A 58 19.85 -10.90 3.57
N LYS A 59 18.71 -11.54 3.85
CA LYS A 59 18.43 -12.90 3.41
C LYS A 59 18.47 -12.99 1.88
N GLN A 60 18.93 -14.10 1.36
CA GLN A 60 18.79 -14.39 -0.07
C GLN A 60 17.39 -14.97 -0.31
N PHE A 61 16.52 -14.19 -0.90
CA PHE A 61 15.17 -14.64 -1.24
C PHE A 61 15.17 -15.46 -2.53
N PRO A 62 14.25 -16.44 -2.67
CA PRO A 62 13.95 -17.09 -3.93
C PRO A 62 13.51 -16.07 -4.99
N THR A 63 13.69 -16.45 -6.27
CA THR A 63 13.15 -15.65 -7.38
C THR A 63 11.62 -15.68 -7.32
N VAL A 64 10.99 -14.54 -7.07
CA VAL A 64 9.53 -14.42 -7.00
C VAL A 64 8.91 -14.52 -8.38
N GLN A 65 9.49 -13.81 -9.35
CA GLN A 65 8.97 -13.78 -10.71
C GLN A 65 9.65 -14.84 -11.58
N ALA A 66 8.84 -15.67 -12.27
CA ALA A 66 9.35 -16.59 -13.26
C ALA A 66 9.99 -15.82 -14.43
N ARG A 67 11.18 -16.27 -14.87
CA ARG A 67 11.78 -15.78 -16.11
C ARG A 67 11.21 -16.58 -17.27
N PRO A 68 10.69 -15.93 -18.34
CA PRO A 68 10.28 -16.64 -19.54
C PRO A 68 11.43 -17.49 -20.08
N SER A 69 11.15 -18.73 -20.48
CA SER A 69 12.14 -19.55 -21.16
C SER A 69 12.35 -19.03 -22.59
N SER A 70 13.58 -19.12 -23.09
CA SER A 70 13.96 -18.66 -24.45
C SER A 70 13.26 -19.37 -25.60
N SER A 71 12.41 -20.39 -25.34
CA SER A 71 11.66 -21.17 -26.35
C SER A 71 10.23 -20.64 -26.58
N GLU A 72 9.91 -19.43 -26.14
CA GLU A 72 8.53 -18.90 -26.11
C GLU A 72 8.26 -17.76 -27.10
N GLU A 73 8.89 -17.76 -28.28
CA GLU A 73 8.61 -16.76 -29.35
C GLU A 73 7.12 -16.70 -29.75
N GLU A 74 6.40 -17.80 -29.67
CA GLU A 74 4.96 -17.85 -30.01
C GLU A 74 4.08 -17.26 -28.90
N LYS A 75 4.47 -17.38 -27.62
CA LYS A 75 3.81 -16.72 -26.49
C LYS A 75 4.08 -15.22 -26.46
N ASP A 76 5.19 -14.78 -27.02
CA ASP A 76 5.59 -13.39 -27.07
C ASP A 76 4.59 -12.53 -27.86
N SER A 77 4.05 -13.06 -28.98
CA SER A 77 3.05 -12.35 -29.80
C SER A 77 1.71 -12.13 -29.07
N ILE A 78 1.23 -13.10 -28.29
CA ILE A 78 0.00 -13.01 -27.51
C ILE A 78 0.20 -12.02 -26.33
N THR A 79 1.33 -12.13 -25.66
CA THR A 79 1.70 -11.26 -24.55
C THR A 79 1.83 -9.81 -25.01
N GLU A 80 2.48 -9.57 -26.15
CA GLU A 80 2.60 -8.23 -26.72
C GLU A 80 1.24 -7.67 -27.17
N ALA A 81 0.39 -8.48 -27.78
CA ALA A 81 -0.96 -8.05 -28.15
C ALA A 81 -1.78 -7.64 -26.91
N ARG A 82 -1.73 -8.41 -25.82
CA ARG A 82 -2.40 -8.09 -24.56
C ARG A 82 -1.84 -6.81 -23.94
N LYS A 83 -0.52 -6.64 -23.90
CA LYS A 83 0.16 -5.46 -23.41
C LYS A 83 -0.27 -4.21 -24.20
N GLN A 84 -0.33 -4.26 -25.52
CA GLN A 84 -0.79 -3.15 -26.35
C GLN A 84 -2.27 -2.84 -26.14
N ALA A 85 -3.12 -3.85 -25.98
CA ALA A 85 -4.53 -3.66 -25.67
C ALA A 85 -4.74 -2.94 -24.33
N ILE A 86 -4.01 -3.33 -23.27
CA ILE A 86 -4.05 -2.67 -21.96
C ILE A 86 -3.54 -1.23 -22.06
N LYS A 87 -2.39 -1.01 -22.72
CA LYS A 87 -1.83 0.32 -22.92
C LYS A 87 -2.80 1.24 -23.66
N ALA A 88 -3.48 0.74 -24.71
CA ALA A 88 -4.46 1.53 -25.45
C ALA A 88 -5.64 1.97 -24.57
N LYS A 89 -6.11 1.10 -23.66
CA LYS A 89 -7.17 1.45 -22.70
C LYS A 89 -6.71 2.48 -21.69
N PHE A 90 -5.51 2.33 -21.16
CA PHE A 90 -4.92 3.30 -20.25
C PHE A 90 -4.78 4.68 -20.92
N VAL A 91 -4.20 4.75 -22.14
CA VAL A 91 -4.05 6.00 -22.89
C VAL A 91 -5.40 6.70 -23.10
N LYS A 92 -6.45 5.94 -23.47
CA LYS A 92 -7.81 6.49 -23.61
C LYS A 92 -8.31 7.12 -22.31
N SER A 93 -8.11 6.45 -21.18
CA SER A 93 -8.52 6.96 -19.86
C SER A 93 -7.69 8.19 -19.46
N TRP A 94 -6.39 8.14 -19.69
CA TRP A 94 -5.47 9.24 -19.38
C TRP A 94 -5.79 10.50 -20.20
N GLU A 95 -6.04 10.36 -21.49
CA GLU A 95 -6.44 11.49 -22.36
C GLU A 95 -7.77 12.09 -21.93
N ALA A 96 -8.75 11.25 -21.53
CA ALA A 96 -10.02 11.72 -21.01
C ALA A 96 -9.83 12.51 -19.70
N TYR A 97 -8.97 12.04 -18.80
CA TYR A 97 -8.62 12.75 -17.57
C TYR A 97 -7.93 14.10 -17.88
N LYS A 98 -6.89 14.11 -18.72
CA LYS A 98 -6.21 15.34 -19.14
C LYS A 98 -7.17 16.38 -19.70
N LYS A 99 -8.09 15.92 -20.55
CA LYS A 99 -9.03 16.83 -21.22
C LYS A 99 -10.06 17.44 -20.27
N ASN A 100 -10.54 16.68 -19.27
CA ASN A 100 -11.75 17.05 -18.53
C ASN A 100 -11.50 17.31 -17.03
N ALA A 101 -10.39 16.81 -16.47
CA ALA A 101 -10.14 16.83 -15.04
C ALA A 101 -8.67 17.05 -14.67
N TRP A 102 -7.88 17.67 -15.56
CA TRP A 102 -6.45 17.85 -15.31
C TRP A 102 -6.18 18.53 -13.96
N THR A 103 -5.28 17.98 -13.17
CA THR A 103 -4.94 18.40 -11.80
C THR A 103 -6.05 18.26 -10.76
N LYS A 104 -7.18 17.66 -11.12
CA LYS A 104 -8.22 17.26 -10.14
C LYS A 104 -7.90 15.86 -9.59
N ASP A 105 -8.44 15.57 -8.41
CA ASP A 105 -8.19 14.28 -7.78
C ASP A 105 -8.76 13.13 -8.58
N GLU A 106 -9.90 13.34 -9.26
CA GLU A 106 -10.50 12.30 -10.10
C GLU A 106 -11.30 12.87 -11.29
N LEU A 107 -11.43 12.05 -12.32
CA LEU A 107 -12.40 12.22 -13.40
C LEU A 107 -13.65 11.42 -13.06
N MET A 108 -14.81 12.08 -12.94
CA MET A 108 -16.11 11.43 -12.79
C MET A 108 -16.54 10.82 -14.13
N PRO A 109 -16.54 9.49 -14.28
CA PRO A 109 -16.69 8.86 -15.60
C PRO A 109 -18.07 9.09 -16.25
N MET A 110 -19.13 9.23 -15.44
CA MET A 110 -20.50 9.43 -15.94
C MET A 110 -20.75 10.86 -16.41
N SER A 111 -20.25 11.86 -15.67
CA SER A 111 -20.50 13.28 -15.99
C SER A 111 -19.40 13.91 -16.84
N GLY A 112 -18.21 13.30 -16.90
CA GLY A 112 -17.04 13.86 -17.56
C GLY A 112 -16.49 15.10 -16.85
N LYS A 113 -16.75 15.30 -15.55
CA LYS A 113 -16.29 16.45 -14.77
C LYS A 113 -15.17 16.04 -13.82
N GLY A 114 -14.24 16.95 -13.58
CA GLY A 114 -13.24 16.78 -12.51
C GLY A 114 -13.86 17.01 -11.13
N LYS A 115 -13.37 16.28 -10.13
CA LYS A 115 -13.81 16.39 -8.73
C LYS A 115 -12.58 16.39 -7.80
N GLN A 116 -12.69 17.09 -6.67
CA GLN A 116 -11.74 17.05 -5.58
C GLN A 116 -12.33 16.15 -4.49
N THR A 117 -11.69 15.04 -4.23
CA THR A 117 -12.16 13.99 -3.31
C THR A 117 -11.09 13.56 -2.33
N LEU A 118 -9.85 14.01 -2.56
CA LEU A 118 -8.70 13.64 -1.77
C LEU A 118 -7.73 14.82 -1.66
N SER A 119 -8.06 15.76 -0.82
CA SER A 119 -7.27 16.95 -0.47
C SER A 119 -7.03 17.97 -1.58
N GLY A 120 -7.40 17.68 -2.82
CA GLY A 120 -7.31 18.60 -3.95
C GLY A 120 -5.91 18.71 -4.57
N TRP A 121 -5.06 17.74 -4.36
CA TRP A 121 -3.66 17.74 -4.84
C TRP A 121 -3.47 16.96 -6.16
N GLY A 122 -4.56 16.55 -6.80
CA GLY A 122 -4.50 15.83 -8.07
C GLY A 122 -4.12 14.36 -7.92
N ALA A 123 -4.85 13.63 -7.08
CA ALA A 123 -4.57 12.22 -6.76
C ALA A 123 -4.36 11.37 -8.01
N GLN A 124 -5.19 11.53 -9.04
CA GLN A 124 -5.07 10.76 -10.28
C GLN A 124 -3.77 11.03 -11.04
N VAL A 125 -3.19 12.22 -10.94
CA VAL A 125 -1.87 12.52 -11.54
C VAL A 125 -0.78 11.74 -10.83
N VAL A 126 -0.79 11.78 -9.49
CA VAL A 126 0.24 11.12 -8.67
C VAL A 126 0.14 9.61 -8.77
N ASP A 127 -1.08 9.05 -8.64
CA ASP A 127 -1.34 7.61 -8.76
C ASP A 127 -0.99 7.03 -10.14
N ALA A 128 -0.96 7.86 -11.19
CA ALA A 128 -0.63 7.42 -12.54
C ALA A 128 0.87 7.45 -12.87
N LEU A 129 1.72 8.08 -12.05
CA LEU A 129 3.13 8.33 -12.38
C LEU A 129 3.91 7.06 -12.72
N ASP A 130 3.84 6.05 -11.87
CA ASP A 130 4.53 4.79 -12.07
C ASP A 130 4.00 4.02 -13.29
N THR A 131 2.69 4.04 -13.50
CA THR A 131 2.03 3.45 -14.66
C THR A 131 2.46 4.12 -15.97
N LEU A 132 2.52 5.45 -16.00
CA LEU A 132 3.04 6.21 -17.15
C LEU A 132 4.49 5.80 -17.48
N TRP A 133 5.31 5.65 -16.44
CA TRP A 133 6.70 5.21 -16.62
C TRP A 133 6.81 3.79 -17.15
N ILE A 134 6.11 2.83 -16.54
CA ILE A 134 6.13 1.40 -16.91
C ILE A 134 5.62 1.19 -18.34
N MET A 135 4.57 1.92 -18.74
CA MET A 135 4.01 1.86 -20.09
C MET A 135 4.84 2.60 -21.15
N GLY A 136 5.95 3.21 -20.76
CA GLY A 136 6.84 3.94 -21.67
C GLY A 136 6.26 5.27 -22.17
N LEU A 137 5.27 5.86 -21.48
CA LEU A 137 4.66 7.14 -21.80
C LEU A 137 5.48 8.29 -21.16
N LYS A 138 6.76 8.39 -21.56
CA LYS A 138 7.75 9.25 -20.89
C LYS A 138 7.44 10.74 -20.98
N ASP A 139 6.84 11.22 -22.06
CA ASP A 139 6.47 12.62 -22.21
C ASP A 139 5.28 12.97 -21.31
N GLU A 140 4.31 12.07 -21.19
CA GLU A 140 3.19 12.20 -20.25
C GLU A 140 3.68 12.15 -18.80
N PHE A 141 4.64 11.28 -18.50
CA PHE A 141 5.29 11.23 -17.19
C PHE A 141 5.95 12.58 -16.85
N ARG A 142 6.73 13.15 -17.77
CA ARG A 142 7.38 14.46 -17.56
C ARG A 142 6.36 15.58 -17.37
N LEU A 143 5.23 15.53 -18.10
CA LEU A 143 4.13 16.47 -17.91
C LEU A 143 3.55 16.36 -16.51
N ALA A 144 3.27 15.13 -16.05
CA ALA A 144 2.74 14.86 -14.71
C ALA A 144 3.72 15.31 -13.60
N VAL A 145 5.02 15.03 -13.75
CA VAL A 145 6.04 15.48 -12.78
C VAL A 145 6.07 17.00 -12.64
N LYS A 146 5.85 17.78 -13.73
CA LYS A 146 5.79 19.25 -13.63
C LYS A 146 4.66 19.73 -12.73
N GLU A 147 3.51 19.09 -12.82
CA GLU A 147 2.38 19.43 -11.95
C GLU A 147 2.66 19.03 -10.49
N VAL A 148 3.24 17.85 -10.28
CA VAL A 148 3.61 17.37 -8.96
C VAL A 148 4.66 18.26 -8.28
N ALA A 149 5.66 18.73 -9.01
CA ALA A 149 6.75 19.56 -8.49
C ALA A 149 6.27 20.91 -7.91
N VAL A 150 5.05 21.34 -8.21
CA VAL A 150 4.48 22.60 -7.72
C VAL A 150 3.33 22.41 -6.71
N ILE A 151 3.02 21.20 -6.31
CA ILE A 151 2.00 20.93 -5.30
C ILE A 151 2.43 21.56 -3.96
N ASP A 152 1.53 22.28 -3.34
CA ASP A 152 1.68 22.81 -1.98
C ASP A 152 0.85 21.93 -1.02
N TRP A 153 1.50 21.02 -0.31
CA TRP A 153 0.84 20.12 0.64
C TRP A 153 0.16 20.83 1.82
N SER A 154 0.50 22.11 2.03
CA SER A 154 -0.12 22.91 3.08
C SER A 154 -1.45 23.54 2.67
N LYS A 155 -1.85 23.37 1.40
CA LYS A 155 -3.12 23.85 0.87
C LYS A 155 -4.01 22.68 0.48
N THR A 156 -5.09 22.49 1.19
CA THR A 156 -6.04 21.39 0.96
C THR A 156 -7.44 21.93 0.76
N THR A 157 -8.28 21.17 0.04
CA THR A 157 -9.72 21.39 -0.07
C THR A 157 -10.51 20.80 1.09
N ASP A 158 -9.87 19.96 1.90
CA ASP A 158 -10.49 19.21 2.99
C ASP A 158 -10.23 19.89 4.36
N ASN A 159 -11.15 19.75 5.29
CA ASN A 159 -11.00 20.25 6.66
C ASN A 159 -10.03 19.39 7.48
N SER A 160 -9.85 18.14 7.08
CA SER A 160 -8.91 17.19 7.65
C SER A 160 -8.43 16.24 6.58
N ILE A 161 -7.19 15.75 6.71
CA ILE A 161 -6.52 14.90 5.75
C ILE A 161 -6.55 13.47 6.27
N ASN A 162 -6.98 12.54 5.42
CA ASN A 162 -6.94 11.11 5.74
C ASN A 162 -5.50 10.59 5.63
N LEU A 163 -4.91 10.21 6.77
CA LEU A 163 -3.53 9.72 6.85
C LEU A 163 -3.29 8.50 5.96
N PHE A 164 -4.20 7.52 6.00
CA PHE A 164 -4.08 6.28 5.23
C PHE A 164 -4.13 6.56 3.72
N GLU A 165 -5.18 7.21 3.24
CA GLU A 165 -5.37 7.48 1.82
C GLU A 165 -4.22 8.33 1.22
N VAL A 166 -3.77 9.33 1.96
CA VAL A 166 -2.66 10.19 1.50
C VAL A 166 -1.34 9.43 1.49
N THR A 167 -1.10 8.56 2.46
CA THR A 167 0.12 7.74 2.50
C THR A 167 0.16 6.77 1.32
N ILE A 168 -0.88 5.97 1.12
CA ILE A 168 -0.84 4.92 0.09
C ILE A 168 -0.86 5.49 -1.34
N ARG A 169 -1.57 6.60 -1.59
CA ARG A 169 -1.71 7.18 -2.94
C ARG A 169 -0.61 8.19 -3.24
N TYR A 170 -0.51 9.25 -2.45
CA TYR A 170 0.46 10.30 -2.74
C TYR A 170 1.88 9.90 -2.38
N LEU A 171 2.14 9.51 -1.13
CA LEU A 171 3.49 9.12 -0.73
C LEU A 171 3.94 7.85 -1.48
N GLY A 172 3.10 6.84 -1.57
CA GLY A 172 3.37 5.60 -2.31
C GLY A 172 3.59 5.84 -3.80
N GLY A 173 2.76 6.67 -4.45
CA GLY A 173 2.89 7.01 -5.86
C GLY A 173 4.19 7.78 -6.16
N LEU A 174 4.54 8.76 -5.32
CA LEU A 174 5.80 9.53 -5.44
C LEU A 174 7.03 8.62 -5.29
N LEU A 175 7.04 7.75 -4.28
CA LEU A 175 8.17 6.85 -4.03
C LEU A 175 8.32 5.80 -5.11
N ALA A 176 7.22 5.21 -5.60
CA ALA A 176 7.23 4.25 -6.69
C ALA A 176 7.77 4.89 -7.98
N ALA A 177 7.30 6.08 -8.31
CA ALA A 177 7.76 6.82 -9.47
C ALA A 177 9.22 7.24 -9.36
N TYR A 178 9.68 7.65 -8.16
CA TYR A 178 11.09 7.94 -7.90
C TYR A 178 11.96 6.70 -8.09
N ASP A 179 11.60 5.57 -7.50
CA ASP A 179 12.36 4.32 -7.61
C ASP A 179 12.51 3.86 -9.06
N LEU A 180 11.49 4.08 -9.89
CA LEU A 180 11.52 3.76 -11.32
C LEU A 180 12.37 4.73 -12.15
N SER A 181 12.20 6.03 -11.90
CA SER A 181 12.72 7.08 -12.80
C SER A 181 14.03 7.71 -12.33
N GLY A 182 14.25 7.74 -11.01
CA GLY A 182 15.33 8.50 -10.40
C GLY A 182 15.10 10.01 -10.44
N GLU A 183 13.85 10.49 -10.65
CA GLU A 183 13.51 11.92 -10.72
C GLU A 183 13.50 12.54 -9.32
N ASP A 184 14.51 13.32 -9.00
CA ASP A 184 14.76 13.87 -7.66
C ASP A 184 13.62 14.77 -7.14
N ALA A 185 12.86 15.43 -8.02
CA ALA A 185 11.72 16.25 -7.64
C ALA A 185 10.64 15.44 -6.89
N LEU A 186 10.48 14.16 -7.24
CA LEU A 186 9.50 13.26 -6.61
C LEU A 186 9.92 12.91 -5.17
N LEU A 187 11.20 12.64 -4.94
CA LEU A 187 11.70 12.35 -3.58
C LEU A 187 11.61 13.58 -2.69
N VAL A 188 11.90 14.78 -3.22
CA VAL A 188 11.75 16.02 -2.45
C VAL A 188 10.29 16.23 -2.05
N LYS A 189 9.35 16.08 -2.98
CA LYS A 189 7.90 16.20 -2.70
C LYS A 189 7.40 15.11 -1.76
N ALA A 190 7.90 13.89 -1.88
CA ALA A 190 7.62 12.80 -0.95
C ALA A 190 8.08 13.12 0.48
N THR A 191 9.26 13.73 0.63
CA THR A 191 9.81 14.11 1.93
C THR A 191 8.99 15.22 2.58
N GLU A 192 8.62 16.28 1.84
CA GLU A 192 7.74 17.33 2.35
C GLU A 192 6.38 16.78 2.83
N LEU A 193 5.79 15.90 2.03
CA LEU A 193 4.52 15.27 2.38
C LEU A 193 4.66 14.40 3.63
N ALA A 194 5.70 13.57 3.69
CA ALA A 194 5.92 12.68 4.81
C ALA A 194 6.25 13.44 6.11
N ASP A 195 6.91 14.59 6.05
CA ASP A 195 7.11 15.45 7.20
C ASP A 195 5.77 15.95 7.77
N MET A 196 4.82 16.30 6.90
CA MET A 196 3.47 16.63 7.33
C MET A 196 2.75 15.43 7.95
N LEU A 197 2.79 14.27 7.29
CA LEU A 197 2.14 13.05 7.78
C LEU A 197 2.77 12.56 9.10
N TYR A 198 4.07 12.75 9.28
CA TYR A 198 4.77 12.39 10.52
C TYR A 198 4.21 13.13 11.75
N VAL A 199 3.72 14.37 11.58
CA VAL A 199 3.11 15.14 12.67
C VAL A 199 1.86 14.46 13.24
N THR A 200 1.20 13.57 12.48
CA THR A 200 0.03 12.81 12.98
C THR A 200 0.40 11.85 14.12
N PHE A 201 1.68 11.49 14.27
CA PHE A 201 2.19 10.65 15.35
C PHE A 201 2.62 11.42 16.60
N ASP A 202 2.55 12.76 16.56
CA ASP A 202 2.81 13.60 17.75
C ASP A 202 1.57 13.60 18.66
N THR A 203 1.35 12.48 19.32
CA THR A 203 0.26 12.18 20.23
C THR A 203 0.82 11.61 21.54
N PRO A 204 0.06 11.62 22.66
CA PRO A 204 0.56 11.18 23.96
C PRO A 204 1.16 9.77 24.00
N ASN A 205 0.71 8.85 23.15
CA ASN A 205 1.23 7.48 23.08
C ASN A 205 1.96 7.19 21.76
N HIS A 206 2.19 8.22 20.94
CA HIS A 206 2.87 8.14 19.64
C HIS A 206 2.20 7.21 18.61
N MET A 207 0.93 6.84 18.81
CA MET A 207 0.09 6.23 17.79
C MET A 207 -0.57 7.32 16.96
N PRO A 208 -0.89 7.06 15.67
CA PRO A 208 -1.32 8.13 14.79
C PRO A 208 -2.76 8.59 15.05
N SER A 209 -2.99 9.87 14.75
CA SER A 209 -4.33 10.38 14.45
C SER A 209 -4.65 10.09 12.99
N HIS A 210 -5.72 9.34 12.72
CA HIS A 210 -6.13 8.95 11.36
C HIS A 210 -6.53 10.16 10.49
N TRP A 211 -7.13 11.17 11.14
CA TRP A 211 -7.56 12.38 10.48
C TRP A 211 -6.70 13.57 10.93
N PHE A 212 -5.72 13.91 10.10
CA PHE A 212 -4.83 15.04 10.36
C PHE A 212 -5.58 16.37 10.24
N ASN A 213 -5.54 17.17 11.31
CA ASN A 213 -6.12 18.50 11.36
C ASN A 213 -5.02 19.52 11.70
N TYR A 214 -4.80 20.49 10.81
CA TYR A 214 -3.74 21.50 10.96
C TYR A 214 -3.83 22.30 12.25
N GLU A 215 -5.05 22.70 12.65
CA GLU A 215 -5.23 23.53 13.85
C GLU A 215 -4.93 22.75 15.12
N LYS A 216 -5.36 21.49 15.20
CA LYS A 216 -5.05 20.61 16.34
C LYS A 216 -3.57 20.32 16.41
N ALA A 217 -2.93 20.05 15.28
CA ALA A 217 -1.49 19.81 15.21
C ALA A 217 -0.68 21.00 15.72
N GLN A 218 -1.02 22.22 15.30
CA GLN A 218 -0.34 23.43 15.75
C GLN A 218 -0.51 23.75 17.24
N LYS A 219 -1.55 23.21 17.87
CA LYS A 219 -1.84 23.40 19.30
C LYS A 219 -1.37 22.26 20.19
N GLY A 220 -0.87 21.15 19.61
CA GLY A 220 -0.54 19.93 20.34
C GLY A 220 -1.77 19.20 20.90
N GLU A 221 -2.93 19.38 20.26
CA GLU A 221 -4.20 18.79 20.67
C GLU A 221 -4.55 17.50 19.91
N GLN A 222 -3.56 16.88 19.28
CA GLN A 222 -3.76 15.63 18.58
C GLN A 222 -3.78 14.46 19.56
N GLU A 223 -4.66 13.52 19.29
CA GLU A 223 -4.78 12.27 20.04
C GLU A 223 -4.87 11.10 19.05
N ALA A 224 -4.36 9.95 19.43
CA ALA A 224 -4.56 8.72 18.68
C ALA A 224 -6.04 8.34 18.65
N ASP A 225 -6.47 7.70 17.57
CA ASP A 225 -7.87 7.33 17.41
C ASP A 225 -8.27 6.17 18.33
N ILE A 226 -9.47 6.27 18.88
CA ILE A 226 -10.09 5.19 19.67
C ILE A 226 -10.73 4.10 18.78
N ARG A 227 -10.85 4.38 17.49
CA ARG A 227 -11.42 3.45 16.50
C ARG A 227 -10.79 3.69 15.14
N MET A 228 -9.94 2.78 14.70
CA MET A 228 -9.29 2.83 13.40
C MET A 228 -9.15 1.41 12.86
N SER A 229 -9.34 1.23 11.56
CA SER A 229 -9.23 -0.06 10.92
C SER A 229 -7.79 -0.58 10.89
N GLY A 230 -7.64 -1.89 10.79
CA GLY A 230 -6.33 -2.54 10.70
C GLY A 230 -5.52 -2.06 9.50
N ALA A 231 -6.16 -1.94 8.33
CA ALA A 231 -5.53 -1.43 7.12
C ALA A 231 -5.06 0.02 7.28
N ALA A 232 -5.87 0.89 7.90
CA ALA A 232 -5.51 2.30 8.07
C ALA A 232 -4.24 2.50 8.92
N GLY A 233 -4.01 1.66 9.91
CA GLY A 233 -2.77 1.69 10.70
C GLY A 233 -1.66 0.83 10.11
N GLY A 234 -1.98 -0.36 9.61
CA GLY A 234 -1.02 -1.35 9.13
C GLY A 234 -0.41 -1.04 7.77
N SER A 235 -1.05 -0.19 6.97
CA SER A 235 -0.61 0.10 5.59
C SER A 235 0.10 1.44 5.44
N LEU A 236 0.85 1.85 6.46
CA LEU A 236 1.71 3.04 6.43
C LEU A 236 3.19 2.66 6.35
N CYS A 237 3.51 1.42 6.72
CA CYS A 237 4.88 1.01 7.02
C CYS A 237 5.76 0.86 5.76
N LEU A 238 5.22 0.47 4.61
CA LEU A 238 6.00 0.33 3.37
C LEU A 238 6.56 1.68 2.91
N GLU A 239 5.71 2.67 2.80
CA GLU A 239 6.04 4.01 2.34
C GLU A 239 7.01 4.69 3.31
N MET A 240 6.70 4.67 4.61
CA MET A 240 7.53 5.27 5.64
C MET A 240 8.89 4.57 5.74
N THR A 241 8.93 3.24 5.65
CA THR A 241 10.19 2.49 5.64
C THR A 241 11.01 2.81 4.40
N ARG A 242 10.38 2.83 3.21
CA ARG A 242 11.09 3.16 1.97
C ARG A 242 11.65 4.56 2.01
N LEU A 243 10.90 5.53 2.47
CA LEU A 243 11.38 6.90 2.63
C LEU A 243 12.55 6.97 3.63
N SER A 244 12.46 6.25 4.76
CA SER A 244 13.57 6.15 5.71
C SER A 244 14.85 5.62 5.06
N GLN A 245 14.74 4.58 4.21
CA GLN A 245 15.87 4.02 3.47
C GLN A 245 16.46 5.02 2.46
N LEU A 246 15.62 5.79 1.76
CA LEU A 246 16.05 6.74 0.74
C LEU A 246 16.69 8.00 1.31
N THR A 247 16.16 8.49 2.43
CA THR A 247 16.62 9.72 3.08
C THR A 247 17.68 9.50 4.15
N GLY A 248 17.80 8.27 4.66
CA GLY A 248 18.63 7.95 5.83
C GLY A 248 18.05 8.45 7.16
N ASN A 249 16.82 8.99 7.17
CA ASN A 249 16.17 9.51 8.35
C ASN A 249 15.31 8.42 9.03
N PRO A 250 15.68 7.91 10.21
CA PRO A 250 14.99 6.79 10.84
C PRO A 250 13.60 7.14 11.40
N LYS A 251 13.27 8.42 11.57
CA LYS A 251 12.00 8.85 12.18
C LYS A 251 10.76 8.27 11.51
N TYR A 252 10.80 8.12 10.18
CA TYR A 252 9.67 7.59 9.40
C TYR A 252 9.46 6.10 9.68
N TYR A 253 10.53 5.31 9.68
CA TYR A 253 10.46 3.89 10.06
C TYR A 253 9.96 3.72 11.49
N ASP A 254 10.54 4.47 12.44
CA ASP A 254 10.22 4.43 13.85
C ASP A 254 8.73 4.70 14.12
N ALA A 255 8.10 5.64 13.41
CA ALA A 255 6.68 5.95 13.57
C ALA A 255 5.78 4.73 13.34
N THR A 256 6.05 3.95 12.30
CA THR A 256 5.23 2.78 11.94
C THR A 256 5.66 1.50 12.66
N GLU A 257 6.89 1.46 13.16
CA GLU A 257 7.39 0.34 13.97
C GLU A 257 6.58 0.17 15.27
N ARG A 258 6.10 1.26 15.88
CA ARG A 258 5.22 1.21 17.07
C ARG A 258 3.88 0.54 16.77
N ILE A 259 3.32 0.81 15.60
CA ILE A 259 2.07 0.15 15.16
C ILE A 259 2.33 -1.34 14.96
N LYS A 260 3.44 -1.70 14.29
CA LYS A 260 3.82 -3.10 14.08
C LYS A 260 4.02 -3.83 15.41
N GLN A 261 4.66 -3.20 16.41
CA GLN A 261 4.83 -3.80 17.73
C GLN A 261 3.50 -4.02 18.45
N PHE A 262 2.54 -3.12 18.30
CA PHE A 262 1.19 -3.32 18.80
C PHE A 262 0.55 -4.55 18.14
N PHE A 263 0.58 -4.65 16.81
CA PHE A 263 0.01 -5.78 16.07
C PHE A 263 0.68 -7.11 16.45
N TYR A 264 2.01 -7.14 16.49
CA TYR A 264 2.76 -8.34 16.85
C TYR A 264 2.40 -8.84 18.24
N LYS A 265 2.32 -7.93 19.20
CA LYS A 265 2.01 -8.26 20.59
C LYS A 265 0.63 -8.87 20.77
N ILE A 266 -0.38 -8.38 20.02
CA ILE A 266 -1.76 -8.80 20.21
C ILE A 266 -2.21 -9.90 19.26
N GLN A 267 -1.44 -10.29 18.25
CA GLN A 267 -1.85 -11.19 17.18
C GLN A 267 -2.45 -12.51 17.70
N ASN A 268 -1.87 -13.09 18.75
CA ASN A 268 -2.31 -14.34 19.32
C ASN A 268 -3.30 -14.19 20.50
N ASP A 269 -3.59 -12.94 20.90
CA ASP A 269 -4.49 -12.63 22.02
C ASP A 269 -5.88 -12.18 21.55
N THR A 270 -6.17 -12.31 20.26
CA THR A 270 -7.47 -11.98 19.65
C THR A 270 -8.48 -13.13 19.82
N ALA A 271 -9.75 -12.88 19.51
CA ALA A 271 -10.76 -13.93 19.50
C ALA A 271 -10.56 -14.98 18.37
N VAL A 272 -9.74 -14.64 17.36
CA VAL A 272 -9.23 -15.55 16.32
C VAL A 272 -7.71 -15.47 16.34
N PRO A 273 -7.03 -16.21 17.21
CA PRO A 273 -5.58 -16.15 17.34
C PRO A 273 -4.88 -16.29 15.99
N GLY A 274 -4.05 -15.30 15.65
CA GLY A 274 -3.40 -15.21 14.36
C GLY A 274 -3.96 -14.12 13.43
N LEU A 275 -5.21 -13.70 13.61
CA LEU A 275 -5.83 -12.60 12.87
C LEU A 275 -6.12 -11.42 13.79
N TRP A 276 -6.28 -10.24 13.23
CA TRP A 276 -6.72 -9.03 13.93
C TRP A 276 -8.18 -8.73 13.59
N PRO A 277 -8.97 -8.17 14.54
CA PRO A 277 -10.30 -7.69 14.23
C PRO A 277 -10.21 -6.47 13.29
N ASN A 278 -11.30 -6.21 12.55
CA ASN A 278 -11.32 -5.15 11.55
C ASN A 278 -11.01 -3.76 12.12
N GLU A 279 -11.42 -3.49 13.37
CA GLU A 279 -11.17 -2.22 14.04
C GLU A 279 -10.53 -2.40 15.41
N MET A 280 -9.64 -1.49 15.76
CA MET A 280 -8.89 -1.49 17.02
C MET A 280 -8.83 -0.08 17.61
N ASN A 281 -8.62 -0.01 18.93
CA ASN A 281 -8.39 1.25 19.65
C ASN A 281 -6.89 1.51 19.73
N TYR A 282 -6.41 2.48 18.96
CA TYR A 282 -4.99 2.84 18.91
C TYR A 282 -4.58 3.76 20.05
N ARG A 283 -5.52 4.43 20.72
CA ARG A 283 -5.23 5.24 21.91
C ARG A 283 -4.94 4.36 23.12
N ASP A 284 -5.79 3.37 23.36
CA ASP A 284 -5.70 2.51 24.54
C ASP A 284 -5.00 1.18 24.25
N LEU A 285 -4.63 0.93 22.98
CA LEU A 285 -4.01 -0.31 22.49
C LEU A 285 -4.84 -1.55 22.82
N THR A 286 -6.15 -1.49 22.54
CA THR A 286 -7.12 -2.56 22.84
C THR A 286 -7.92 -2.98 21.62
N LEU A 287 -8.49 -4.17 21.68
CA LEU A 287 -9.40 -4.73 20.68
C LEU A 287 -10.82 -4.24 20.95
N ILE A 288 -11.54 -3.82 19.92
CA ILE A 288 -12.90 -3.25 20.05
C ILE A 288 -13.92 -3.86 19.09
N ASP A 289 -13.51 -4.75 18.20
CA ASP A 289 -14.37 -5.34 17.18
C ASP A 289 -14.34 -6.86 17.26
N SER A 290 -15.34 -7.51 16.66
CA SER A 290 -15.51 -8.96 16.59
C SER A 290 -15.61 -9.49 15.15
N VAL A 291 -15.44 -8.63 14.15
CA VAL A 291 -15.44 -9.00 12.73
C VAL A 291 -14.01 -9.23 12.26
N TYR A 292 -13.79 -10.37 11.60
CA TYR A 292 -12.51 -10.74 10.99
C TYR A 292 -12.71 -10.89 9.50
N THR A 293 -11.98 -10.15 8.70
CA THR A 293 -12.12 -10.12 7.24
C THR A 293 -10.77 -10.02 6.56
N LEU A 294 -10.73 -10.40 5.29
CA LEU A 294 -9.65 -10.10 4.37
C LEU A 294 -10.08 -9.01 3.36
N GLY A 295 -11.26 -8.44 3.52
CA GLY A 295 -11.81 -7.37 2.71
C GLY A 295 -11.58 -5.99 3.32
N ALA A 296 -12.55 -5.09 3.09
CA ALA A 296 -12.47 -3.67 3.43
C ALA A 296 -12.10 -3.42 4.90
N GLY A 297 -11.10 -2.60 5.12
CA GLY A 297 -10.60 -2.20 6.44
C GLY A 297 -9.57 -3.13 7.08
N SER A 298 -9.36 -4.35 6.56
CA SER A 298 -8.33 -5.27 7.03
C SER A 298 -7.35 -5.69 5.93
N ASP A 299 -7.71 -5.54 4.68
CA ASP A 299 -7.06 -6.00 3.46
C ASP A 299 -5.53 -5.79 3.44
N SER A 300 -5.08 -4.59 3.26
CA SER A 300 -3.66 -4.28 3.12
C SER A 300 -2.85 -4.39 4.42
N GLN A 301 -3.50 -4.51 5.59
CA GLN A 301 -2.81 -4.93 6.81
C GLN A 301 -2.10 -6.28 6.59
N TYR A 302 -2.79 -7.23 5.97
CA TYR A 302 -2.22 -8.55 5.65
C TYR A 302 -1.28 -8.50 4.45
N GLU A 303 -1.64 -7.73 3.43
CA GLU A 303 -0.83 -7.58 2.22
C GLU A 303 0.57 -7.02 2.51
N TYR A 304 0.67 -6.06 3.43
CA TYR A 304 1.94 -5.40 3.74
C TYR A 304 2.91 -6.29 4.52
N LEU A 305 2.46 -7.32 5.24
CA LEU A 305 3.34 -8.18 6.02
C LEU A 305 4.45 -8.85 5.19
N PRO A 306 4.17 -9.64 4.12
CA PRO A 306 5.22 -10.24 3.32
C PRO A 306 6.03 -9.20 2.54
N LYS A 307 5.44 -8.06 2.20
CA LYS A 307 6.13 -6.96 1.53
C LYS A 307 7.14 -6.29 2.45
N MET A 308 6.80 -6.07 3.72
CA MET A 308 7.72 -5.57 4.72
C MET A 308 8.86 -6.56 4.99
N HIS A 309 8.57 -7.86 5.07
CA HIS A 309 9.61 -8.89 5.15
C HIS A 309 10.62 -8.76 4.00
N ALA A 310 10.13 -8.55 2.78
CA ALA A 310 10.98 -8.39 1.59
C ALA A 310 11.78 -7.08 1.60
N ILE A 311 11.13 -5.92 1.86
CA ILE A 311 11.81 -4.60 1.81
C ILE A 311 12.88 -4.42 2.88
N LEU A 312 12.68 -5.08 4.03
CA LEU A 312 13.68 -5.15 5.12
C LEU A 312 14.73 -6.24 4.89
N GLY A 313 14.71 -6.94 3.75
CA GLY A 313 15.68 -7.99 3.43
C GLY A 313 15.62 -9.19 4.38
N GLY A 314 14.47 -9.47 4.99
CA GLY A 314 14.29 -10.54 5.98
C GLY A 314 15.00 -10.32 7.30
N LEU A 315 15.45 -9.09 7.57
CA LEU A 315 16.21 -8.75 8.78
C LEU A 315 15.33 -8.57 10.02
N ASP A 316 14.01 -8.40 9.82
CA ASP A 316 13.04 -8.41 10.90
C ASP A 316 12.21 -9.72 10.83
N PRO A 317 12.46 -10.70 11.73
CA PRO A 317 11.76 -11.97 11.69
C PRO A 317 10.29 -11.88 12.11
N GLN A 318 9.85 -10.80 12.79
CA GLN A 318 8.48 -10.65 13.22
C GLN A 318 7.52 -10.53 12.02
N TYR A 319 7.94 -9.91 10.91
CA TYR A 319 7.11 -9.85 9.71
C TYR A 319 6.93 -11.22 9.03
N GLU A 320 7.95 -12.07 9.04
CA GLU A 320 7.85 -13.47 8.57
C GLU A 320 6.87 -14.27 9.43
N GLU A 321 7.02 -14.18 10.75
CA GLU A 321 6.17 -14.85 11.73
C GLU A 321 4.70 -14.38 11.61
N MET A 322 4.45 -13.07 11.65
CA MET A 322 3.11 -12.52 11.50
C MET A 322 2.46 -12.93 10.18
N THR A 323 3.24 -12.97 9.08
CA THR A 323 2.74 -13.41 7.77
C THR A 323 2.28 -14.85 7.81
N ALA A 324 3.12 -15.76 8.29
CA ALA A 324 2.81 -17.19 8.31
C ALA A 324 1.61 -17.47 9.21
N VAL A 325 1.60 -16.93 10.41
CA VAL A 325 0.51 -17.12 11.38
C VAL A 325 -0.81 -16.56 10.83
N ALA A 326 -0.81 -15.35 10.26
CA ALA A 326 -2.02 -14.74 9.72
C ALA A 326 -2.58 -15.53 8.52
N LEU A 327 -1.73 -15.90 7.56
CA LEU A 327 -2.18 -16.62 6.36
C LEU A 327 -2.63 -18.04 6.66
N ASP A 328 -1.96 -18.77 7.56
CA ASP A 328 -2.43 -20.09 8.00
C ASP A 328 -3.78 -20.00 8.72
N THR A 329 -3.96 -19.03 9.62
CA THR A 329 -5.24 -18.82 10.32
C THR A 329 -6.35 -18.38 9.35
N ALA A 330 -6.04 -17.50 8.39
CA ALA A 330 -7.00 -17.08 7.36
C ALA A 330 -7.43 -18.25 6.47
N ARG A 331 -6.49 -19.11 6.06
CA ARG A 331 -6.81 -20.35 5.30
C ARG A 331 -7.85 -21.20 6.04
N ASP A 332 -7.65 -21.40 7.31
CA ASP A 332 -8.44 -22.34 8.12
C ASP A 332 -9.80 -21.77 8.54
N ASN A 333 -9.98 -20.43 8.55
CA ASN A 333 -11.17 -19.79 9.10
C ASN A 333 -11.95 -18.92 8.10
N LEU A 334 -11.30 -18.35 7.07
CA LEU A 334 -11.92 -17.36 6.18
C LEU A 334 -12.01 -17.82 4.72
N LEU A 335 -11.24 -18.84 4.30
CA LEU A 335 -11.31 -19.33 2.93
C LEU A 335 -12.37 -20.43 2.80
N PHE A 336 -13.11 -20.41 1.68
CA PHE A 336 -14.09 -21.43 1.36
C PHE A 336 -14.12 -21.79 -0.11
N ARG A 337 -14.57 -23.00 -0.41
CA ARG A 337 -14.86 -23.45 -1.78
C ARG A 337 -16.33 -23.19 -2.07
N PRO A 338 -16.66 -22.31 -3.04
CA PRO A 338 -18.05 -22.11 -3.43
C PRO A 338 -18.58 -23.34 -4.17
N MET A 339 -19.89 -23.59 -4.06
CA MET A 339 -20.58 -24.57 -4.88
C MET A 339 -20.89 -23.96 -6.26
N THR A 340 -20.09 -24.32 -7.27
CA THR A 340 -20.29 -23.85 -8.64
C THR A 340 -20.95 -24.93 -9.50
N PRO A 341 -21.72 -24.57 -10.54
CA PRO A 341 -22.39 -25.53 -11.42
C PRO A 341 -21.43 -26.50 -12.14
N ASP A 342 -20.19 -26.05 -12.38
CA ASP A 342 -19.14 -26.80 -13.07
C ASP A 342 -18.14 -27.49 -12.10
N ASP A 343 -18.44 -27.48 -10.80
CA ASP A 343 -17.58 -28.02 -9.74
C ASP A 343 -16.13 -27.49 -9.80
N ALA A 344 -15.97 -26.20 -10.11
CA ALA A 344 -14.67 -25.55 -10.29
C ALA A 344 -13.78 -25.68 -9.06
N ASN A 345 -12.48 -25.97 -9.28
CA ASN A 345 -11.48 -26.03 -8.20
C ASN A 345 -10.96 -24.62 -7.87
N ILE A 346 -11.82 -23.80 -7.26
CA ILE A 346 -11.54 -22.43 -6.88
C ILE A 346 -11.74 -22.23 -5.37
N LEU A 347 -11.21 -21.12 -4.88
CA LEU A 347 -11.42 -20.64 -3.52
C LEU A 347 -11.89 -19.19 -3.54
N MET A 348 -12.62 -18.82 -2.51
CA MET A 348 -13.05 -17.45 -2.22
C MET A 348 -12.75 -17.13 -0.76
N ALA A 349 -12.60 -15.85 -0.44
CA ALA A 349 -12.43 -15.35 0.90
C ALA A 349 -13.77 -14.80 1.42
N GLY A 350 -14.18 -15.25 2.59
CA GLY A 350 -15.35 -14.74 3.31
C GLY A 350 -14.95 -13.98 4.56
N ASN A 351 -15.95 -13.65 5.38
CA ASN A 351 -15.79 -12.95 6.65
C ASN A 351 -16.02 -13.92 7.82
N GLY A 352 -15.37 -13.66 8.95
CA GLY A 352 -15.54 -14.41 10.19
C GLY A 352 -16.22 -13.54 11.26
N ASP A 353 -17.37 -13.97 11.74
CA ASP A 353 -18.06 -13.36 12.88
C ASP A 353 -17.83 -14.20 14.15
N ILE A 354 -17.61 -13.55 15.27
CA ILE A 354 -17.52 -14.26 16.54
C ILE A 354 -18.91 -14.45 17.13
N LYS A 355 -19.36 -15.70 17.15
CA LYS A 355 -20.60 -16.08 17.80
C LYS A 355 -20.36 -17.15 18.87
N GLN A 356 -20.78 -16.87 20.09
CA GLN A 356 -20.61 -17.80 21.24
C GLN A 356 -19.15 -18.27 21.44
N GLY A 357 -18.17 -17.37 21.17
CA GLY A 357 -16.73 -17.65 21.31
C GLY A 357 -16.14 -18.54 20.21
N ARG A 358 -16.84 -18.70 19.07
CA ARG A 358 -16.35 -19.42 17.89
C ARG A 358 -16.46 -18.56 16.66
N VAL A 359 -15.54 -18.79 15.70
CA VAL A 359 -15.63 -18.18 14.38
C VAL A 359 -16.73 -18.86 13.59
N GLU A 360 -17.68 -18.06 13.10
CA GLU A 360 -18.65 -18.50 12.09
C GLU A 360 -18.30 -17.83 10.77
N LEU A 361 -17.96 -18.64 9.77
CA LEU A 361 -17.68 -18.17 8.42
C LEU A 361 -18.96 -17.68 7.74
N SER A 362 -18.97 -16.42 7.36
CA SER A 362 -19.94 -15.85 6.42
C SER A 362 -19.33 -15.95 5.01
N PRO A 363 -19.89 -16.77 4.11
CA PRO A 363 -19.35 -16.93 2.74
C PRO A 363 -19.77 -15.77 1.82
N HIS A 364 -19.60 -14.55 2.30
CA HIS A 364 -19.83 -13.31 1.59
C HIS A 364 -18.48 -12.75 1.12
N MET A 365 -18.26 -12.78 -0.20
CA MET A 365 -17.01 -12.32 -0.80
C MET A 365 -17.15 -10.87 -1.24
N GLU A 366 -16.16 -10.05 -0.89
CA GLU A 366 -16.00 -8.71 -1.42
C GLU A 366 -15.00 -8.72 -2.59
N HIS A 367 -15.24 -7.90 -3.61
CA HIS A 367 -14.29 -7.71 -4.71
C HIS A 367 -12.90 -7.33 -4.21
N LEU A 368 -12.81 -6.47 -3.20
CA LEU A 368 -11.57 -6.08 -2.55
C LEU A 368 -10.73 -7.27 -2.11
N SER A 369 -11.34 -8.36 -1.63
CA SER A 369 -10.62 -9.55 -1.15
C SER A 369 -9.87 -10.32 -2.24
N CYS A 370 -10.03 -9.97 -3.51
CA CYS A 370 -9.30 -10.59 -4.64
C CYS A 370 -7.77 -10.39 -4.55
N PHE A 371 -7.29 -9.35 -3.86
CA PHE A 371 -5.86 -9.13 -3.66
C PHE A 371 -5.17 -10.28 -2.92
N ILE A 372 -5.92 -11.02 -2.10
CA ILE A 372 -5.34 -12.03 -1.19
C ILE A 372 -4.67 -13.19 -1.95
N GLY A 373 -5.14 -13.47 -3.18
CA GLY A 373 -4.45 -14.41 -4.08
C GLY A 373 -3.01 -13.99 -4.37
N GLY A 374 -2.79 -12.69 -4.63
CA GLY A 374 -1.46 -12.13 -4.81
C GLY A 374 -0.61 -12.18 -3.53
N THR A 375 -1.22 -11.92 -2.38
CA THR A 375 -0.54 -11.99 -1.07
C THR A 375 -0.06 -13.40 -0.75
N TYR A 376 -0.91 -14.42 -0.92
CA TYR A 376 -0.49 -15.81 -0.77
C TYR A 376 0.61 -16.20 -1.76
N GLY A 377 0.52 -15.73 -3.02
CA GLY A 377 1.54 -16.02 -4.04
C GLY A 377 2.90 -15.42 -3.69
N LEU A 378 2.91 -14.17 -3.24
CA LEU A 378 4.14 -13.49 -2.80
C LEU A 378 4.72 -14.16 -1.55
N ALA A 379 3.90 -14.37 -0.52
CA ALA A 379 4.32 -15.03 0.71
C ALA A 379 4.82 -16.45 0.43
N GLY A 380 4.13 -17.22 -0.42
CA GLY A 380 4.54 -18.57 -0.82
C GLY A 380 5.93 -18.61 -1.42
N ARG A 381 6.27 -17.64 -2.25
CA ARG A 381 7.62 -17.53 -2.82
C ARG A 381 8.67 -17.05 -1.83
N LEU A 382 8.34 -16.07 -0.99
CA LEU A 382 9.29 -15.51 -0.02
C LEU A 382 9.60 -16.48 1.13
N LEU A 383 8.61 -17.27 1.55
CA LEU A 383 8.68 -18.17 2.70
C LEU A 383 8.90 -19.64 2.32
N ASP A 384 9.10 -19.92 1.02
CA ASP A 384 9.26 -21.30 0.48
C ASP A 384 8.08 -22.22 0.83
N ARG A 385 6.85 -21.72 0.64
CA ARG A 385 5.57 -22.38 0.94
C ARG A 385 4.79 -22.66 -0.34
N ASP A 386 4.99 -23.83 -0.95
CA ASP A 386 4.30 -24.26 -2.20
C ASP A 386 2.78 -24.39 -2.00
N ASP A 387 2.31 -24.73 -0.78
CA ASP A 387 0.90 -24.74 -0.44
C ASP A 387 0.24 -23.34 -0.55
N TYR A 388 0.96 -22.29 -0.21
CA TYR A 388 0.49 -20.91 -0.43
C TYR A 388 0.41 -20.55 -1.91
N VAL A 389 1.32 -21.05 -2.73
CA VAL A 389 1.28 -20.84 -4.19
C VAL A 389 0.05 -21.53 -4.81
N ASP A 390 -0.32 -22.74 -4.35
CA ASP A 390 -1.56 -23.40 -4.77
C ASP A 390 -2.80 -22.62 -4.34
N LEU A 391 -2.85 -22.15 -3.08
CA LEU A 391 -3.94 -21.30 -2.59
C LEU A 391 -4.06 -20.02 -3.41
N ALA A 392 -2.95 -19.38 -3.74
CA ALA A 392 -2.91 -18.18 -4.58
C ALA A 392 -3.56 -18.39 -5.94
N ALA A 393 -3.21 -19.51 -6.61
CA ALA A 393 -3.79 -19.86 -7.90
C ALA A 393 -5.30 -20.08 -7.81
N ARG A 394 -5.76 -20.81 -6.78
CA ARG A 394 -7.19 -21.11 -6.58
C ARG A 394 -8.00 -19.88 -6.22
N LEU A 395 -7.46 -18.96 -5.39
CA LEU A 395 -8.10 -17.69 -5.04
C LEU A 395 -8.17 -16.75 -6.25
N THR A 396 -7.10 -16.64 -7.02
CA THR A 396 -7.09 -15.85 -8.26
C THR A 396 -8.12 -16.37 -9.26
N ASN A 397 -8.15 -17.69 -9.45
CA ASN A 397 -9.14 -18.33 -10.32
C ASN A 397 -10.58 -18.13 -9.81
N GLY A 398 -10.80 -18.04 -8.49
CA GLY A 398 -12.09 -17.69 -7.91
C GLY A 398 -12.57 -16.31 -8.33
N CYS A 399 -11.69 -15.32 -8.32
CA CYS A 399 -12.00 -13.98 -8.80
C CYS A 399 -12.25 -13.95 -10.32
N VAL A 400 -11.43 -14.65 -11.11
CA VAL A 400 -11.64 -14.76 -12.56
C VAL A 400 -12.99 -15.40 -12.86
N TRP A 401 -13.33 -16.50 -12.16
CA TRP A 401 -14.62 -17.16 -12.28
C TRP A 401 -15.78 -16.21 -11.95
N ALA A 402 -15.65 -15.39 -10.91
CA ALA A 402 -16.66 -14.40 -10.55
C ALA A 402 -16.84 -13.34 -11.64
N TYR A 403 -15.77 -12.80 -12.21
CA TYR A 403 -15.83 -11.88 -13.34
C TYR A 403 -16.53 -12.50 -14.56
N ASP A 404 -16.18 -13.75 -14.92
CA ASP A 404 -16.73 -14.45 -16.09
C ASP A 404 -18.19 -14.88 -15.90
N SER A 405 -18.67 -14.95 -14.66
CA SER A 405 -20.04 -15.33 -14.33
C SER A 405 -21.08 -14.25 -14.64
N PHE A 406 -20.64 -13.00 -14.87
CA PHE A 406 -21.53 -11.89 -15.21
C PHE A 406 -21.48 -11.55 -16.69
N ALA A 407 -22.65 -11.26 -17.30
CA ALA A 407 -22.76 -10.92 -18.72
C ALA A 407 -21.92 -9.70 -19.15
N THR A 408 -21.57 -8.84 -18.21
CA THR A 408 -20.71 -7.67 -18.41
C THR A 408 -19.22 -7.99 -18.27
N ASN A 409 -18.87 -9.19 -17.80
CA ASN A 409 -17.54 -9.57 -17.31
C ASN A 409 -17.00 -8.57 -16.26
N ILE A 410 -17.89 -8.04 -15.43
CA ILE A 410 -17.55 -7.17 -14.30
C ILE A 410 -18.13 -7.80 -13.05
N MET A 411 -17.26 -8.16 -12.11
CA MET A 411 -17.65 -8.64 -10.80
C MET A 411 -18.27 -7.50 -9.97
N PRO A 412 -19.37 -7.72 -9.22
CA PRO A 412 -19.90 -6.74 -8.28
C PRO A 412 -18.94 -6.51 -7.10
N GLU A 413 -19.17 -5.45 -6.34
CA GLU A 413 -18.37 -5.17 -5.13
C GLU A 413 -18.56 -6.23 -4.03
N ALA A 414 -19.77 -6.81 -3.92
CA ALA A 414 -20.13 -7.85 -2.96
C ALA A 414 -21.32 -8.68 -3.43
#